data_503c6435f64113fb75a14fe4614c3088
#
_entry.id   503c6435f64113fb75a14fe4614c3088
#
_cell.length_a   1.000
_cell.length_b   1.000
_cell.length_c   1.000
_cell.angle_alpha   90.00
_cell.angle_beta   90.00
_cell.angle_gamma   90.00
#
_symmetry.space_group_name_H-M   'P 1'
#
loop_
_entity.id
_entity.type
_entity.pdbx_description
1 polymer ?
#
loop_
_entity_poly.entity_id
_entity_poly.type
_entity_poly.pdbx_seq_one_letter_code
_entity_poly.pdbx_strand_id
1 'polypeptide(L)'
;MADGTQFTERFNELLKQKNMKQVDLLTAAANEGVKLSKSQISQYVSGRAVPRRNIGEFIAMTFGVDADWLYGEKIAEKGNINMREFKKSSKLDNVLYDVRGPVVDEANRMEENGTHVLKLNIGNPAPFGFRTPDEVIYDMQRQLTDCEGYSTSKGLFSARKAIMQYAQLKNIPNVSIEDIYTGNGVSELINLSMSALLDNGDEVLVPAPDYPLWTACVTLAGGKAVHYICDEQSEWYPDIDDIKKKVTDRTKAIVIINPNNPTGALYPKEVLDQIVEVAREHQLIIFSDEIYDRLVMDGEEHISIASLAPDLFCVTFSGLSKSHMIAGYRIGWMILSGNKSIAKDYMEGLN
;
A
#
# COMPACT_ATOMS: atom_id res chain seq x y z
N MET A 1 49.45 3.50 -29.58
CA MET A 1 49.08 4.81 -29.04
C MET A 1 47.73 5.15 -29.71
N ALA A 2 46.65 5.22 -28.97
CA ALA A 2 45.38 5.61 -29.50
C ALA A 2 45.49 7.00 -30.13
N ASP A 3 45.09 7.15 -31.37
CA ASP A 3 45.14 8.41 -32.09
C ASP A 3 44.11 9.37 -31.45
N GLY A 4 44.62 10.43 -30.78
CA GLY A 4 43.80 11.45 -30.13
C GLY A 4 42.75 12.13 -31.04
N THR A 5 42.93 11.98 -32.34
CA THR A 5 42.04 12.49 -33.38
C THR A 5 40.65 11.85 -33.27
N GLN A 6 40.53 10.55 -33.03
CA GLN A 6 39.25 9.83 -32.93
C GLN A 6 38.44 10.23 -31.71
N PHE A 7 39.10 10.42 -30.54
CA PHE A 7 38.41 10.92 -29.36
C PHE A 7 37.76 12.29 -29.65
N THR A 8 38.55 13.19 -30.18
CA THR A 8 38.10 14.58 -30.44
C THR A 8 36.94 14.63 -31.42
N GLU A 9 37.00 13.86 -32.51
CA GLU A 9 35.91 13.79 -33.50
C GLU A 9 34.63 13.26 -32.87
N ARG A 10 34.68 12.12 -32.17
CA ARG A 10 33.53 11.49 -31.52
C ARG A 10 32.96 12.37 -30.41
N PHE A 11 33.80 12.98 -29.63
CA PHE A 11 33.37 13.91 -28.56
C PHE A 11 32.62 15.14 -29.13
N ASN A 12 33.15 15.74 -30.18
CA ASN A 12 32.49 16.87 -30.84
C ASN A 12 31.18 16.46 -31.51
N GLU A 13 31.09 15.29 -32.07
CA GLU A 13 29.86 14.73 -32.63
C GLU A 13 28.82 14.51 -31.55
N LEU A 14 29.18 13.95 -30.40
CA LEU A 14 28.26 13.76 -29.25
C LEU A 14 27.72 15.08 -28.72
N LEU A 15 28.57 16.09 -28.54
CA LEU A 15 28.15 17.43 -28.13
C LEU A 15 27.09 18.00 -29.09
N LYS A 16 27.30 17.83 -30.39
CA LYS A 16 26.37 18.27 -31.42
C LYS A 16 25.05 17.47 -31.44
N GLN A 17 25.14 16.15 -31.40
CA GLN A 17 23.96 15.25 -31.43
C GLN A 17 23.04 15.47 -30.21
N LYS A 18 23.61 15.66 -29.03
CA LYS A 18 22.86 15.90 -27.80
C LYS A 18 22.54 17.37 -27.53
N ASN A 19 22.91 18.26 -28.44
CA ASN A 19 22.75 19.72 -28.30
C ASN A 19 23.29 20.25 -26.95
N MET A 20 24.37 19.63 -26.46
CA MET A 20 24.97 19.92 -25.14
C MET A 20 26.10 20.96 -25.33
N LYS A 21 26.08 22.00 -24.51
CA LYS A 21 27.15 23.00 -24.46
C LYS A 21 28.25 22.56 -23.47
N GLN A 22 29.45 23.10 -23.66
CA GLN A 22 30.59 22.82 -22.74
C GLN A 22 30.29 23.16 -21.28
N VAL A 23 29.42 24.13 -21.02
CA VAL A 23 28.96 24.51 -19.67
C VAL A 23 28.07 23.45 -19.03
N ASP A 24 27.27 22.76 -19.82
CA ASP A 24 26.38 21.73 -19.32
C ASP A 24 27.18 20.52 -18.82
N LEU A 25 28.26 20.19 -19.53
CA LEU A 25 29.20 19.15 -19.11
C LEU A 25 29.95 19.51 -17.82
N LEU A 26 30.28 20.79 -17.61
CA LEU A 26 30.85 21.26 -16.35
C LEU A 26 29.89 21.12 -15.19
N THR A 27 28.62 21.43 -15.42
CA THR A 27 27.56 21.27 -14.41
C THR A 27 27.37 19.80 -14.06
N ALA A 28 27.33 18.91 -15.06
CA ALA A 28 27.25 17.48 -14.84
C ALA A 28 28.45 16.96 -14.03
N ALA A 29 29.68 17.40 -14.37
CA ALA A 29 30.87 17.01 -13.65
C ALA A 29 30.84 17.47 -12.17
N ALA A 30 30.38 18.69 -11.91
CA ALA A 30 30.25 19.21 -10.55
C ALA A 30 29.23 18.39 -9.70
N ASN A 31 28.11 17.97 -10.30
CA ASN A 31 27.09 17.16 -9.64
C ASN A 31 27.62 15.76 -9.27
N GLU A 32 28.50 15.19 -10.10
CA GLU A 32 29.09 13.86 -9.89
C GLU A 32 30.43 13.93 -9.13
N GLY A 33 30.82 15.10 -8.64
CA GLY A 33 32.09 15.29 -7.91
C GLY A 33 33.35 15.12 -8.75
N VAL A 34 33.23 15.17 -10.08
CA VAL A 34 34.36 15.04 -11.02
C VAL A 34 35.04 16.39 -11.23
N LYS A 35 36.35 16.45 -10.97
CA LYS A 35 37.15 17.67 -11.18
C LYS A 35 37.43 17.88 -12.67
N LEU A 36 36.65 18.73 -13.31
CA LEU A 36 36.78 19.08 -14.71
C LEU A 36 36.70 20.61 -14.87
N SER A 37 37.62 21.20 -15.61
CA SER A 37 37.70 22.63 -15.84
C SER A 37 37.32 23.02 -17.28
N LYS A 38 36.86 24.26 -17.46
CA LYS A 38 36.54 24.81 -18.77
C LYS A 38 37.75 24.74 -19.75
N SER A 39 38.97 24.98 -19.25
CA SER A 39 40.17 24.87 -20.03
C SER A 39 40.43 23.45 -20.55
N GLN A 40 40.21 22.44 -19.71
CA GLN A 40 40.36 21.03 -20.12
C GLN A 40 39.35 20.65 -21.19
N ILE A 41 38.08 21.00 -21.03
CA ILE A 41 37.03 20.73 -22.06
C ILE A 41 37.42 21.40 -23.38
N SER A 42 37.86 22.66 -23.34
CA SER A 42 38.33 23.37 -24.54
C SER A 42 39.48 22.69 -25.24
N GLN A 43 40.42 22.10 -24.49
CA GLN A 43 41.54 21.32 -25.03
C GLN A 43 41.05 20.03 -25.68
N TYR A 44 40.06 19.34 -25.08
CA TYR A 44 39.48 18.10 -25.65
C TYR A 44 38.68 18.39 -26.93
N VAL A 45 37.90 19.47 -26.97
CA VAL A 45 37.16 19.90 -28.16
C VAL A 45 38.10 20.29 -29.29
N SER A 46 39.24 20.94 -28.98
CA SER A 46 40.22 21.38 -29.98
C SER A 46 41.24 20.30 -30.39
N GLY A 47 41.21 19.12 -29.79
CA GLY A 47 42.15 18.06 -30.03
C GLY A 47 43.57 18.28 -29.47
N ARG A 48 43.75 19.32 -28.63
CA ARG A 48 45.07 19.64 -28.03
C ARG A 48 45.43 18.69 -26.90
N ALA A 49 44.44 18.01 -26.33
CA ALA A 49 44.64 17.00 -25.30
C ALA A 49 43.53 15.92 -25.39
N VAL A 50 43.86 14.72 -24.93
CA VAL A 50 42.93 13.62 -24.72
C VAL A 50 42.76 13.46 -23.22
N PRO A 51 41.53 13.31 -22.70
CA PRO A 51 41.32 13.15 -21.26
C PRO A 51 41.95 11.85 -20.75
N ARG A 52 42.32 11.82 -19.47
CA ARG A 52 42.67 10.58 -18.78
C ARG A 52 41.46 9.66 -18.70
N ARG A 53 41.71 8.34 -18.55
CA ARG A 53 40.66 7.30 -18.58
C ARG A 53 39.46 7.63 -17.69
N ASN A 54 39.68 8.04 -16.45
CA ASN A 54 38.61 8.40 -15.50
C ASN A 54 37.71 9.56 -15.97
N ILE A 55 38.27 10.56 -16.64
CA ILE A 55 37.52 11.67 -17.22
C ILE A 55 36.79 11.22 -18.49
N GLY A 56 37.41 10.38 -19.31
CA GLY A 56 36.79 9.80 -20.48
C GLY A 56 35.61 8.88 -20.14
N GLU A 57 35.74 8.11 -19.09
CA GLU A 57 34.62 7.28 -18.56
C GLU A 57 33.46 8.14 -18.08
N PHE A 58 33.71 9.22 -17.37
CA PHE A 58 32.69 10.20 -16.99
C PHE A 58 32.02 10.81 -18.23
N ILE A 59 32.79 11.23 -19.22
CA ILE A 59 32.25 11.77 -20.48
C ILE A 59 31.40 10.72 -21.18
N ALA A 60 31.90 9.49 -21.31
CA ALA A 60 31.18 8.38 -21.93
C ALA A 60 29.85 8.09 -21.21
N MET A 61 29.85 8.03 -19.88
CA MET A 61 28.66 7.87 -19.05
C MET A 61 27.65 9.01 -19.27
N THR A 62 28.11 10.25 -19.27
CA THR A 62 27.26 11.44 -19.48
C THR A 62 26.55 11.41 -20.83
N PHE A 63 27.21 10.91 -21.87
CA PHE A 63 26.65 10.81 -23.21
C PHE A 63 25.95 9.48 -23.49
N GLY A 64 26.05 8.49 -22.60
CA GLY A 64 25.45 7.17 -22.76
C GLY A 64 26.16 6.33 -23.83
N VAL A 65 27.50 6.48 -23.97
CA VAL A 65 28.30 5.74 -24.91
C VAL A 65 29.38 4.89 -24.20
N ASP A 66 29.96 3.94 -24.92
CA ASP A 66 31.05 3.14 -24.38
C ASP A 66 32.35 3.95 -24.35
N ALA A 67 33.11 3.85 -23.24
CA ALA A 67 34.35 4.61 -23.08
C ALA A 67 35.44 4.16 -24.09
N ASP A 68 35.55 2.86 -24.36
CA ASP A 68 36.52 2.35 -25.31
C ASP A 68 36.19 2.77 -26.75
N TRP A 69 34.87 2.83 -27.06
CA TRP A 69 34.46 3.44 -28.33
C TRP A 69 34.86 4.90 -28.40
N LEU A 70 34.67 5.67 -27.34
CA LEU A 70 35.03 7.09 -27.33
C LEU A 70 36.52 7.32 -27.59
N TYR A 71 37.41 6.43 -27.13
CA TYR A 71 38.85 6.49 -27.35
C TYR A 71 39.29 5.89 -28.69
N GLY A 72 38.39 5.34 -29.49
CA GLY A 72 38.73 4.75 -30.79
C GLY A 72 39.29 3.32 -30.70
N GLU A 73 39.23 2.69 -29.56
CA GLU A 73 39.55 1.27 -29.43
C GLU A 73 38.45 0.50 -30.19
N LYS A 74 38.85 -0.43 -31.09
CA LYS A 74 37.90 -1.21 -31.90
C LYS A 74 37.12 -2.16 -30.98
N ILE A 75 35.98 -1.72 -30.57
CA ILE A 75 34.94 -2.61 -30.10
C ILE A 75 34.10 -2.91 -31.35
N ALA A 76 33.89 -4.18 -31.67
CA ALA A 76 32.86 -4.58 -32.61
C ALA A 76 31.58 -3.86 -32.18
N GLU A 77 30.91 -3.20 -33.11
CA GLU A 77 29.62 -2.53 -32.88
C GLU A 77 28.76 -3.48 -32.03
N LYS A 78 28.64 -3.21 -30.73
CA LYS A 78 27.55 -3.74 -29.94
C LYS A 78 26.34 -3.08 -30.57
N GLY A 79 25.69 -3.83 -31.45
CA GLY A 79 24.43 -3.41 -32.06
C GLY A 79 23.55 -2.81 -30.97
N ASN A 80 22.82 -1.79 -31.30
CA ASN A 80 21.87 -1.10 -30.43
C ASN A 80 21.29 -2.12 -29.45
N ILE A 81 21.84 -2.18 -28.23
CA ILE A 81 21.24 -2.98 -27.17
C ILE A 81 19.97 -2.22 -26.87
N ASN A 82 18.86 -2.65 -27.49
CA ASN A 82 17.54 -2.20 -27.11
C ASN A 82 17.39 -2.54 -25.62
N MET A 83 17.66 -1.55 -24.78
CA MET A 83 17.46 -1.70 -23.34
C MET A 83 16.02 -2.12 -23.12
N ARG A 84 15.83 -3.26 -22.48
CA ARG A 84 14.50 -3.76 -22.12
C ARG A 84 13.80 -2.71 -21.27
N GLU A 85 12.68 -2.22 -21.71
CA GLU A 85 11.82 -1.36 -20.89
C GLU A 85 11.15 -2.20 -19.77
N PHE A 86 11.30 -1.77 -18.54
CA PHE A 86 10.61 -2.37 -17.40
C PHE A 86 9.31 -1.59 -17.14
N LYS A 87 8.17 -2.22 -17.45
CA LYS A 87 6.85 -1.64 -17.20
C LYS A 87 6.31 -2.11 -15.85
N LYS A 88 5.44 -1.31 -15.23
CA LYS A 88 4.67 -1.77 -14.08
C LYS A 88 3.82 -3.00 -14.43
N SER A 89 3.48 -3.81 -13.44
CA SER A 89 2.55 -4.92 -13.64
C SER A 89 1.19 -4.41 -14.13
N SER A 90 0.58 -5.11 -15.09
CA SER A 90 -0.78 -4.80 -15.55
C SER A 90 -1.84 -4.91 -14.45
N LYS A 91 -1.59 -5.67 -13.39
CA LYS A 91 -2.45 -5.70 -12.19
C LYS A 91 -2.63 -4.31 -11.56
N LEU A 92 -1.66 -3.41 -11.73
CA LEU A 92 -1.69 -2.05 -11.18
C LEU A 92 -2.48 -1.05 -12.05
N ASP A 93 -2.93 -1.44 -13.24
CA ASP A 93 -3.60 -0.50 -14.15
C ASP A 93 -4.97 -0.05 -13.62
N ASN A 94 -5.64 -0.92 -12.84
CA ASN A 94 -6.96 -0.65 -12.25
C ASN A 94 -6.92 -0.48 -10.73
N VAL A 95 -5.73 -0.34 -10.14
CA VAL A 95 -5.58 -0.10 -8.69
C VAL A 95 -5.55 1.41 -8.46
N LEU A 96 -6.68 1.95 -8.04
CA LEU A 96 -6.85 3.38 -7.73
C LEU A 96 -6.62 3.65 -6.23
N TYR A 97 -5.52 3.15 -5.68
CA TYR A 97 -5.09 3.47 -4.32
C TYR A 97 -4.21 4.71 -4.31
N ASP A 98 -4.77 5.81 -4.80
CA ASP A 98 -4.08 7.10 -4.80
C ASP A 98 -4.81 8.09 -3.88
N VAL A 99 -4.36 8.13 -2.64
CA VAL A 99 -4.78 9.16 -1.66
C VAL A 99 -4.07 10.50 -1.89
N ARG A 100 -3.27 10.58 -2.96
CA ARG A 100 -2.50 11.76 -3.34
C ARG A 100 -3.24 12.50 -4.43
N GLY A 101 -3.12 12.34 -5.61
CA GLY A 101 -3.87 12.96 -6.71
C GLY A 101 -3.80 14.50 -6.78
N PRO A 102 -4.49 15.11 -7.76
CA PRO A 102 -4.38 16.51 -8.08
C PRO A 102 -4.71 17.47 -6.92
N VAL A 103 -5.61 17.07 -6.04
CA VAL A 103 -6.01 17.90 -4.88
C VAL A 103 -4.88 18.02 -3.88
N VAL A 104 -4.14 16.93 -3.63
CA VAL A 104 -2.99 16.93 -2.72
C VAL A 104 -1.82 17.69 -3.32
N ASP A 105 -1.58 17.55 -4.63
CA ASP A 105 -0.55 18.28 -5.35
C ASP A 105 -0.81 19.80 -5.28
N GLU A 106 -2.07 20.20 -5.47
CA GLU A 106 -2.46 21.61 -5.33
C GLU A 106 -2.32 22.12 -3.88
N ALA A 107 -2.71 21.29 -2.89
CA ALA A 107 -2.52 21.63 -1.47
C ALA A 107 -1.04 21.83 -1.13
N ASN A 108 -0.16 20.97 -1.61
CA ASN A 108 1.29 21.09 -1.42
C ASN A 108 1.83 22.36 -2.08
N ARG A 109 1.38 22.68 -3.32
CA ARG A 109 1.75 23.90 -4.02
C ARG A 109 1.31 25.16 -3.26
N MET A 110 0.12 25.14 -2.66
CA MET A 110 -0.38 26.25 -1.82
C MET A 110 0.49 26.42 -0.57
N GLU A 111 0.88 25.34 0.09
CA GLU A 111 1.77 25.38 1.27
C GLU A 111 3.17 25.91 0.93
N GLU A 112 3.75 25.49 -0.21
CA GLU A 112 5.03 26.02 -0.71
C GLU A 112 4.97 27.54 -0.96
N ASN A 113 3.79 28.05 -1.30
CA ASN A 113 3.53 29.48 -1.47
C ASN A 113 3.13 30.20 -0.16
N GLY A 114 3.25 29.54 0.99
CA GLY A 114 2.99 30.11 2.31
C GLY A 114 1.53 30.10 2.76
N THR A 115 0.64 29.41 2.05
CA THR A 115 -0.76 29.23 2.48
C THR A 115 -0.87 28.05 3.42
N HIS A 116 -1.46 28.22 4.60
CA HIS A 116 -1.73 27.11 5.52
C HIS A 116 -2.93 26.31 5.02
N VAL A 117 -2.74 25.02 4.73
CA VAL A 117 -3.79 24.09 4.33
C VAL A 117 -4.14 23.14 5.47
N LEU A 118 -5.40 23.14 5.93
CA LEU A 118 -5.91 22.21 6.92
C LEU A 118 -6.21 20.85 6.24
N LYS A 119 -5.37 19.85 6.50
CA LYS A 119 -5.47 18.52 5.88
C LYS A 119 -6.39 17.61 6.69
N LEU A 120 -7.62 17.42 6.23
CA LEU A 120 -8.64 16.55 6.85
C LEU A 120 -8.93 15.29 6.03
N ASN A 121 -8.17 15.04 4.98
CA ASN A 121 -8.36 13.95 4.03
C ASN A 121 -7.88 12.57 4.52
N ILE A 122 -7.14 12.52 5.62
CA ILE A 122 -6.65 11.29 6.23
C ILE A 122 -6.95 11.33 7.73
N GLY A 123 -7.52 10.24 8.26
CA GLY A 123 -7.76 10.05 9.69
C GLY A 123 -6.45 9.92 10.48
N ASN A 124 -5.73 11.03 10.63
CA ASN A 124 -4.47 11.12 11.35
C ASN A 124 -4.54 12.25 12.40
N PRO A 125 -5.05 11.97 13.62
CA PRO A 125 -5.27 13.02 14.63
C PRO A 125 -3.97 13.53 15.30
N ALA A 126 -2.86 12.81 15.19
CA ALA A 126 -1.60 13.20 15.85
C ALA A 126 -1.09 14.62 15.50
N PRO A 127 -1.13 15.11 14.22
CA PRO A 127 -0.75 16.48 13.89
C PRO A 127 -1.62 17.56 14.54
N PHE A 128 -2.81 17.19 15.00
CA PHE A 128 -3.77 18.09 15.66
C PHE A 128 -3.64 18.08 17.20
N GLY A 129 -2.58 17.48 17.74
CA GLY A 129 -2.31 17.45 19.16
C GLY A 129 -2.94 16.29 19.93
N PHE A 130 -3.65 15.40 19.25
CA PHE A 130 -4.15 14.18 19.87
C PHE A 130 -3.00 13.19 20.05
N ARG A 131 -2.82 12.71 21.25
CA ARG A 131 -1.69 11.85 21.60
C ARG A 131 -2.14 10.48 22.06
N THR A 132 -1.27 9.52 21.85
CA THR A 132 -1.35 8.18 22.46
C THR A 132 -1.37 8.31 23.99
N PRO A 133 -2.16 7.49 24.69
CA PRO A 133 -2.10 7.43 26.16
C PRO A 133 -0.68 7.16 26.67
N ASP A 134 -0.27 7.90 27.70
CA ASP A 134 1.09 7.80 28.25
C ASP A 134 1.41 6.40 28.80
N GLU A 135 0.40 5.67 29.26
CA GLU A 135 0.53 4.30 29.73
C GLU A 135 1.01 3.35 28.61
N VAL A 136 0.51 3.54 27.38
CA VAL A 136 0.94 2.75 26.21
C VAL A 136 2.40 3.04 25.87
N ILE A 137 2.78 4.33 25.87
CA ILE A 137 4.15 4.75 25.59
C ILE A 137 5.12 4.19 26.63
N TYR A 138 4.76 4.30 27.92
CA TYR A 138 5.57 3.83 29.02
C TYR A 138 5.76 2.30 28.98
N ASP A 139 4.69 1.54 28.72
CA ASP A 139 4.76 0.09 28.61
C ASP A 139 5.65 -0.35 27.44
N MET A 140 5.51 0.28 26.28
CA MET A 140 6.38 0.02 25.14
C MET A 140 7.86 0.27 25.46
N GLN A 141 8.19 1.39 26.11
CA GLN A 141 9.56 1.71 26.48
C GLN A 141 10.17 0.66 27.41
N ARG A 142 9.38 0.14 28.33
CA ARG A 142 9.84 -0.90 29.27
C ARG A 142 10.06 -2.26 28.63
N GLN A 143 9.32 -2.56 27.56
CA GLN A 143 9.36 -3.86 26.91
C GLN A 143 10.25 -3.90 25.66
N LEU A 144 10.92 -2.81 25.30
CA LEU A 144 11.76 -2.75 24.09
C LEU A 144 12.84 -3.84 24.06
N THR A 145 13.49 -4.12 25.19
CA THR A 145 14.51 -5.16 25.28
C THR A 145 13.95 -6.57 25.12
N ASP A 146 12.69 -6.79 25.44
CA ASP A 146 12.02 -8.08 25.30
C ASP A 146 11.52 -8.32 23.87
N CYS A 147 11.59 -7.30 23.01
CA CYS A 147 11.14 -7.33 21.63
C CYS A 147 12.26 -7.53 20.60
N GLU A 148 13.50 -7.82 21.03
CA GLU A 148 14.67 -7.96 20.15
C GLU A 148 14.63 -9.27 19.33
N GLY A 149 13.93 -10.30 19.78
CA GLY A 149 13.84 -11.62 19.14
C GLY A 149 12.60 -11.77 18.25
N TYR A 150 12.63 -12.79 17.39
CA TYR A 150 11.43 -13.19 16.65
C TYR A 150 10.35 -13.74 17.59
N SER A 151 9.10 -13.41 17.30
CA SER A 151 7.93 -14.02 17.93
C SER A 151 7.29 -15.09 17.01
N THR A 152 6.19 -15.71 17.45
CA THR A 152 5.42 -16.63 16.62
C THR A 152 4.74 -15.91 15.47
N SER A 153 4.51 -16.62 14.34
CA SER A 153 3.89 -16.07 13.13
C SER A 153 2.54 -15.37 13.37
N LYS A 154 1.75 -15.91 14.31
CA LYS A 154 0.45 -15.34 14.70
C LYS A 154 0.54 -14.16 15.66
N GLY A 155 1.73 -13.88 16.21
CA GLY A 155 1.98 -12.82 17.19
C GLY A 155 2.04 -13.31 18.63
N LEU A 156 2.37 -12.41 19.55
CA LEU A 156 2.57 -12.69 20.97
C LEU A 156 1.33 -13.29 21.61
N PHE A 157 1.54 -14.31 22.44
CA PHE A 157 0.46 -14.97 23.18
C PHE A 157 -0.34 -14.00 24.06
N SER A 158 0.33 -13.09 24.77
CA SER A 158 -0.31 -12.08 25.61
C SER A 158 -1.23 -11.14 24.80
N ALA A 159 -0.77 -10.70 23.63
CA ALA A 159 -1.57 -9.86 22.75
C ALA A 159 -2.80 -10.63 22.20
N ARG A 160 -2.59 -11.84 21.70
CA ARG A 160 -3.70 -12.70 21.21
C ARG A 160 -4.72 -13.02 22.32
N LYS A 161 -4.26 -13.24 23.55
CA LYS A 161 -5.14 -13.44 24.70
C LYS A 161 -5.99 -12.20 25.00
N ALA A 162 -5.40 -11.01 24.97
CA ALA A 162 -6.15 -9.76 25.17
C ALA A 162 -7.17 -9.53 24.05
N ILE A 163 -6.81 -9.83 22.80
CA ILE A 163 -7.72 -9.73 21.65
C ILE A 163 -8.86 -10.76 21.78
N MET A 164 -8.59 -11.99 22.23
CA MET A 164 -9.62 -12.98 22.48
C MET A 164 -10.62 -12.50 23.55
N GLN A 165 -10.14 -11.89 24.63
CA GLN A 165 -11.00 -11.32 25.66
C GLN A 165 -11.84 -10.16 25.08
N TYR A 166 -11.26 -9.35 24.22
CA TYR A 166 -12.00 -8.30 23.50
C TYR A 166 -13.10 -8.87 22.59
N ALA A 167 -12.80 -9.95 21.86
CA ALA A 167 -13.81 -10.66 21.06
C ALA A 167 -14.97 -11.19 21.90
N GLN A 168 -14.69 -11.68 23.12
CA GLN A 168 -15.73 -12.12 24.06
C GLN A 168 -16.64 -10.96 24.49
N LEU A 169 -16.07 -9.78 24.80
CA LEU A 169 -16.87 -8.59 25.12
C LEU A 169 -17.79 -8.15 23.98
N LYS A 170 -17.39 -8.42 22.74
CA LYS A 170 -18.19 -8.14 21.52
C LYS A 170 -19.14 -9.29 21.15
N ASN A 171 -19.24 -10.33 21.96
CA ASN A 171 -20.04 -11.52 21.71
C ASN A 171 -19.71 -12.23 20.39
N ILE A 172 -18.45 -12.13 19.92
CA ILE A 172 -18.00 -12.85 18.73
C ILE A 172 -17.86 -14.34 19.08
N PRO A 173 -18.58 -15.25 18.39
CA PRO A 173 -18.68 -16.65 18.80
C PRO A 173 -17.50 -17.47 18.37
N ASN A 174 -17.24 -18.56 19.11
CA ASN A 174 -16.31 -19.62 18.72
C ASN A 174 -14.87 -19.15 18.49
N VAL A 175 -14.37 -18.18 19.28
CA VAL A 175 -13.01 -17.65 19.18
C VAL A 175 -12.10 -18.29 20.23
N SER A 176 -11.01 -18.85 19.79
CA SER A 176 -9.87 -19.29 20.61
C SER A 176 -8.63 -18.44 20.34
N ILE A 177 -7.59 -18.59 21.14
CA ILE A 177 -6.31 -17.88 20.90
C ILE A 177 -5.71 -18.25 19.53
N GLU A 178 -5.93 -19.49 19.06
CA GLU A 178 -5.40 -19.97 17.79
C GLU A 178 -6.10 -19.36 16.56
N ASP A 179 -7.23 -18.71 16.76
CA ASP A 179 -8.01 -18.06 15.71
C ASP A 179 -7.62 -16.57 15.51
N ILE A 180 -6.59 -16.11 16.21
CA ILE A 180 -6.18 -14.71 16.24
C ILE A 180 -4.80 -14.54 15.62
N TYR A 181 -4.69 -13.60 14.69
CA TYR A 181 -3.47 -13.18 14.02
C TYR A 181 -3.24 -11.70 14.28
N THR A 182 -2.03 -11.33 14.68
CA THR A 182 -1.60 -9.94 14.75
C THR A 182 -0.76 -9.60 13.52
N GLY A 183 -0.80 -8.34 13.09
CA GLY A 183 -0.09 -7.90 11.91
C GLY A 183 0.35 -6.44 11.98
N ASN A 184 1.11 -6.04 10.99
CA ASN A 184 1.65 -4.70 10.82
C ASN A 184 0.55 -3.71 10.36
N GLY A 185 -0.46 -3.54 11.21
CA GLY A 185 -1.73 -2.88 10.93
C GLY A 185 -2.70 -3.80 10.17
N VAL A 186 -3.96 -3.39 10.13
CA VAL A 186 -5.03 -4.11 9.42
C VAL A 186 -4.71 -4.29 7.93
N SER A 187 -3.97 -3.35 7.34
CA SER A 187 -3.62 -3.38 5.91
C SER A 187 -2.83 -4.62 5.48
N GLU A 188 -1.89 -5.08 6.31
CA GLU A 188 -1.17 -6.32 6.04
C GLU A 188 -2.10 -7.52 6.06
N LEU A 189 -2.97 -7.59 7.08
CA LEU A 189 -3.89 -8.71 7.28
C LEU A 189 -4.95 -8.79 6.18
N ILE A 190 -5.44 -7.66 5.67
CA ILE A 190 -6.32 -7.62 4.50
C ILE A 190 -5.60 -8.20 3.27
N ASN A 191 -4.35 -7.76 3.04
CA ASN A 191 -3.58 -8.27 1.90
C ASN A 191 -3.31 -9.78 2.00
N LEU A 192 -2.94 -10.27 3.18
CA LEU A 192 -2.76 -11.70 3.43
C LEU A 192 -4.07 -12.48 3.21
N SER A 193 -5.18 -11.97 3.74
CA SER A 193 -6.50 -12.61 3.61
C SER A 193 -6.94 -12.74 2.16
N MET A 194 -6.77 -11.69 1.35
CA MET A 194 -7.13 -11.72 -0.06
C MET A 194 -6.18 -12.63 -0.86
N SER A 195 -4.87 -12.58 -0.56
CA SER A 195 -3.88 -13.41 -1.22
C SER A 195 -4.05 -14.91 -0.95
N ALA A 196 -4.53 -15.27 0.25
CA ALA A 196 -4.78 -16.66 0.63
C ALA A 196 -6.12 -17.20 0.07
N LEU A 197 -7.08 -16.32 -0.28
CA LEU A 197 -8.42 -16.72 -0.70
C LEU A 197 -8.62 -16.74 -2.21
N LEU A 198 -8.03 -15.79 -2.94
CA LEU A 198 -8.47 -15.45 -4.29
C LEU A 198 -7.57 -16.03 -5.37
N ASP A 199 -8.21 -16.67 -6.33
CA ASP A 199 -7.68 -17.01 -7.63
C ASP A 199 -8.13 -16.00 -8.70
N ASN A 200 -7.55 -16.11 -9.90
CA ASN A 200 -7.91 -15.23 -11.01
C ASN A 200 -9.39 -15.40 -11.40
N GLY A 201 -10.13 -14.30 -11.28
CA GLY A 201 -11.54 -14.22 -11.66
C GLY A 201 -12.54 -14.48 -10.53
N ASP A 202 -12.07 -14.80 -9.32
CA ASP A 202 -12.93 -14.80 -8.14
C ASP A 202 -13.43 -13.39 -7.84
N GLU A 203 -14.60 -13.28 -7.27
CA GLU A 203 -15.24 -12.00 -6.97
C GLU A 203 -15.42 -11.80 -5.47
N VAL A 204 -15.22 -10.55 -5.06
CA VAL A 204 -15.49 -10.10 -3.68
C VAL A 204 -16.38 -8.87 -3.75
N LEU A 205 -17.48 -8.90 -3.02
CA LEU A 205 -18.37 -7.74 -2.86
C LEU A 205 -17.70 -6.73 -1.92
N VAL A 206 -17.58 -5.47 -2.36
CA VAL A 206 -16.94 -4.37 -1.60
C VAL A 206 -17.90 -3.19 -1.58
N PRO A 207 -18.04 -2.44 -0.47
CA PRO A 207 -18.94 -1.29 -0.45
C PRO A 207 -18.49 -0.18 -1.40
N ALA A 208 -19.40 0.67 -1.86
CA ALA A 208 -19.11 1.91 -2.55
C ALA A 208 -19.97 3.05 -1.95
N PRO A 209 -19.29 4.04 -1.29
CA PRO A 209 -17.84 4.22 -1.18
C PRO A 209 -17.17 3.28 -0.19
N ASP A 210 -15.86 3.01 -0.40
CA ASP A 210 -15.05 2.12 0.43
C ASP A 210 -13.73 2.77 0.90
N TYR A 211 -13.01 2.04 1.73
CA TYR A 211 -11.60 2.26 1.94
C TYR A 211 -10.82 1.57 0.79
N PRO A 212 -10.17 2.34 -0.11
CA PRO A 212 -9.63 1.83 -1.39
C PRO A 212 -8.66 0.65 -1.28
N LEU A 213 -8.12 0.38 -0.09
CA LEU A 213 -7.24 -0.76 0.16
C LEU A 213 -7.93 -2.09 -0.12
N TRP A 214 -9.23 -2.23 0.21
CA TRP A 214 -9.97 -3.46 -0.05
C TRP A 214 -10.01 -3.78 -1.54
N THR A 215 -10.41 -2.82 -2.35
CA THR A 215 -10.41 -2.94 -3.82
C THR A 215 -9.00 -3.25 -4.36
N ALA A 216 -7.97 -2.57 -3.83
CA ALA A 216 -6.59 -2.79 -4.25
C ALA A 216 -6.11 -4.21 -3.93
N CYS A 217 -6.34 -4.70 -2.70
CA CYS A 217 -5.90 -6.04 -2.28
C CYS A 217 -6.62 -7.15 -3.07
N VAL A 218 -7.93 -7.02 -3.30
CA VAL A 218 -8.68 -7.96 -4.15
C VAL A 218 -8.08 -8.02 -5.56
N THR A 219 -7.83 -6.86 -6.18
CA THR A 219 -7.28 -6.78 -7.54
C THR A 219 -5.86 -7.33 -7.62
N LEU A 220 -5.01 -7.01 -6.65
CA LEU A 220 -3.62 -7.49 -6.61
C LEU A 220 -3.54 -9.00 -6.39
N ALA A 221 -4.46 -9.58 -5.63
CA ALA A 221 -4.60 -11.03 -5.44
C ALA A 221 -5.10 -11.75 -6.71
N GLY A 222 -5.55 -11.02 -7.74
CA GLY A 222 -6.06 -11.59 -8.99
C GLY A 222 -7.58 -11.68 -9.05
N GLY A 223 -8.27 -11.32 -7.98
CA GLY A 223 -9.72 -11.25 -7.91
C GLY A 223 -10.29 -9.98 -8.55
N LYS A 224 -11.62 -9.90 -8.56
CA LYS A 224 -12.39 -8.75 -9.03
C LYS A 224 -13.21 -8.18 -7.87
N ALA A 225 -12.96 -6.93 -7.53
CA ALA A 225 -13.81 -6.19 -6.62
C ALA A 225 -15.12 -5.80 -7.32
N VAL A 226 -16.24 -6.25 -6.78
CA VAL A 226 -17.58 -5.93 -7.26
C VAL A 226 -18.23 -5.02 -6.25
N HIS A 227 -18.38 -3.74 -6.59
CA HIS A 227 -18.86 -2.73 -5.67
C HIS A 227 -20.37 -2.76 -5.55
N TYR A 228 -20.90 -2.89 -4.32
CA TYR A 228 -22.29 -2.66 -4.01
C TYR A 228 -22.51 -1.23 -3.49
N ILE A 229 -23.69 -0.69 -3.72
CA ILE A 229 -23.99 0.70 -3.38
C ILE A 229 -24.28 0.83 -1.88
N CYS A 230 -23.69 1.85 -1.25
CA CYS A 230 -24.14 2.41 0.01
C CYS A 230 -24.88 3.71 -0.32
N ASP A 231 -26.19 3.74 -0.11
CA ASP A 231 -27.04 4.81 -0.60
C ASP A 231 -26.98 6.05 0.31
N GLU A 232 -26.56 7.17 -0.24
CA GLU A 232 -26.50 8.45 0.47
C GLU A 232 -27.88 8.88 1.01
N GLN A 233 -28.94 8.58 0.27
CA GLN A 233 -30.30 8.94 0.68
C GLN A 233 -30.84 8.02 1.80
N SER A 234 -30.15 6.91 2.06
CA SER A 234 -30.47 5.92 3.10
C SER A 234 -29.34 5.88 4.13
N GLU A 235 -28.87 7.01 4.61
CA GLU A 235 -27.84 7.12 5.67
C GLU A 235 -26.51 6.39 5.32
N TRP A 236 -26.22 6.24 4.04
CA TRP A 236 -25.08 5.47 3.53
C TRP A 236 -25.12 3.97 3.91
N TYR A 237 -26.31 3.44 4.17
CA TYR A 237 -26.45 2.00 4.40
C TYR A 237 -26.34 1.20 3.11
N PRO A 238 -25.83 -0.05 3.19
CA PRO A 238 -25.77 -0.96 2.05
C PRO A 238 -27.14 -1.23 1.44
N ASP A 239 -27.24 -1.06 0.13
CA ASP A 239 -28.42 -1.46 -0.65
C ASP A 239 -28.43 -2.99 -0.81
N ILE A 240 -29.32 -3.65 -0.06
CA ILE A 240 -29.41 -5.11 -0.03
C ILE A 240 -29.87 -5.68 -1.36
N ASP A 241 -30.73 -4.99 -2.09
CA ASP A 241 -31.19 -5.43 -3.41
C ASP A 241 -30.04 -5.33 -4.45
N ASP A 242 -29.22 -4.30 -4.34
CA ASP A 242 -28.03 -4.16 -5.19
C ASP A 242 -26.98 -5.24 -4.86
N ILE A 243 -26.77 -5.55 -3.57
CA ILE A 243 -25.91 -6.68 -3.16
C ILE A 243 -26.40 -7.97 -3.81
N LYS A 244 -27.67 -8.33 -3.66
CA LYS A 244 -28.24 -9.56 -4.22
C LYS A 244 -28.11 -9.65 -5.73
N LYS A 245 -28.28 -8.54 -6.45
CA LYS A 245 -28.12 -8.49 -7.91
C LYS A 245 -26.67 -8.73 -8.38
N LYS A 246 -25.69 -8.45 -7.51
CA LYS A 246 -24.25 -8.50 -7.83
C LYS A 246 -23.58 -9.80 -7.44
N VAL A 247 -24.24 -10.65 -6.64
CA VAL A 247 -23.74 -11.99 -6.35
C VAL A 247 -23.74 -12.85 -7.60
N THR A 248 -22.65 -13.57 -7.84
CA THR A 248 -22.49 -14.56 -8.91
C THR A 248 -21.90 -15.85 -8.36
N ASP A 249 -21.82 -16.89 -9.17
CA ASP A 249 -21.18 -18.18 -8.80
C ASP A 249 -19.68 -18.03 -8.49
N ARG A 250 -19.07 -16.89 -8.82
CA ARG A 250 -17.67 -16.57 -8.52
C ARG A 250 -17.49 -15.73 -7.28
N THR A 251 -18.58 -15.27 -6.68
CA THR A 251 -18.51 -14.47 -5.46
C THR A 251 -18.16 -15.35 -4.27
N LYS A 252 -16.98 -15.10 -3.67
CA LYS A 252 -16.49 -15.85 -2.50
C LYS A 252 -16.78 -15.16 -1.18
N ALA A 253 -16.84 -13.84 -1.19
CA ALA A 253 -16.93 -13.06 0.04
C ALA A 253 -17.62 -11.72 -0.12
N ILE A 254 -18.07 -11.19 1.01
CA ILE A 254 -18.54 -9.82 1.15
C ILE A 254 -17.73 -9.08 2.20
N VAL A 255 -17.31 -7.86 1.88
CA VAL A 255 -16.61 -6.94 2.79
C VAL A 255 -17.62 -5.97 3.39
N ILE A 256 -17.59 -5.84 4.71
CA ILE A 256 -18.32 -4.84 5.49
C ILE A 256 -17.33 -3.95 6.20
N ILE A 257 -17.50 -2.64 6.09
CA ILE A 257 -16.71 -1.65 6.83
C ILE A 257 -17.68 -0.93 7.77
N ASN A 258 -17.60 -1.24 9.06
CA ASN A 258 -18.57 -0.72 10.04
C ASN A 258 -17.91 -0.39 11.39
N PRO A 259 -17.90 0.88 11.81
CA PRO A 259 -18.37 2.07 11.10
C PRO A 259 -17.63 2.30 9.79
N ASN A 260 -18.35 2.84 8.78
CA ASN A 260 -17.84 2.93 7.42
C ASN A 260 -16.75 4.02 7.27
N ASN A 261 -15.75 3.71 6.49
CA ASN A 261 -14.81 4.67 5.94
C ASN A 261 -15.04 4.73 4.41
N PRO A 262 -15.46 5.88 3.83
CA PRO A 262 -15.26 7.24 4.36
C PRO A 262 -16.52 7.90 4.98
N THR A 263 -17.69 7.30 4.95
CA THR A 263 -18.96 7.98 5.25
C THR A 263 -19.21 8.22 6.74
N GLY A 264 -18.59 7.41 7.62
CA GLY A 264 -18.86 7.41 9.05
C GLY A 264 -20.16 6.71 9.46
N ALA A 265 -20.90 6.13 8.52
CA ALA A 265 -22.15 5.41 8.81
C ALA A 265 -21.91 4.25 9.76
N LEU A 266 -22.75 4.14 10.77
CA LEU A 266 -22.85 3.00 11.67
C LEU A 266 -24.09 2.19 11.29
N TYR A 267 -23.89 0.94 10.88
CA TYR A 267 -24.98 0.11 10.41
C TYR A 267 -25.78 -0.46 11.58
N PRO A 268 -27.11 -0.25 11.59
CA PRO A 268 -27.98 -0.82 12.62
C PRO A 268 -28.10 -2.34 12.46
N LYS A 269 -28.54 -2.99 13.54
CA LYS A 269 -28.66 -4.45 13.57
C LYS A 269 -29.50 -5.01 12.42
N GLU A 270 -30.57 -4.34 12.06
CA GLU A 270 -31.50 -4.74 11.00
C GLU A 270 -30.84 -4.82 9.64
N VAL A 271 -29.94 -3.90 9.33
CA VAL A 271 -29.13 -3.91 8.11
C VAL A 271 -28.09 -5.04 8.15
N LEU A 272 -27.41 -5.20 9.29
CA LEU A 272 -26.44 -6.28 9.47
C LEU A 272 -27.11 -7.66 9.36
N ASP A 273 -28.28 -7.85 9.93
CA ASP A 273 -29.05 -9.11 9.82
C ASP A 273 -29.38 -9.43 8.35
N GLN A 274 -29.79 -8.43 7.55
CA GLN A 274 -30.06 -8.63 6.12
C GLN A 274 -28.81 -9.02 5.33
N ILE A 275 -27.66 -8.44 5.66
CA ILE A 275 -26.38 -8.81 5.05
C ILE A 275 -26.01 -10.25 5.42
N VAL A 276 -26.19 -10.63 6.68
CA VAL A 276 -25.97 -12.02 7.15
C VAL A 276 -26.85 -13.01 6.41
N GLU A 277 -28.13 -12.66 6.16
CA GLU A 277 -29.02 -13.53 5.37
C GLU A 277 -28.54 -13.72 3.94
N VAL A 278 -28.09 -12.64 3.26
CA VAL A 278 -27.51 -12.74 1.92
C VAL A 278 -26.24 -13.61 1.93
N ALA A 279 -25.36 -13.38 2.91
CA ALA A 279 -24.14 -14.19 3.03
C ALA A 279 -24.45 -15.67 3.29
N ARG A 280 -25.51 -15.98 4.06
CA ARG A 280 -25.99 -17.34 4.34
C ARG A 280 -26.57 -18.01 3.10
N GLU A 281 -27.43 -17.30 2.38
CA GLU A 281 -28.06 -17.80 1.14
C GLU A 281 -27.03 -18.16 0.08
N HIS A 282 -25.99 -17.36 -0.06
CA HIS A 282 -24.95 -17.51 -1.08
C HIS A 282 -23.64 -18.13 -0.56
N GLN A 283 -23.60 -18.55 0.72
CA GLN A 283 -22.44 -19.18 1.36
C GLN A 283 -21.16 -18.34 1.28
N LEU A 284 -21.29 -17.03 1.49
CA LEU A 284 -20.17 -16.08 1.42
C LEU A 284 -19.39 -16.03 2.75
N ILE A 285 -18.09 -15.83 2.65
CA ILE A 285 -17.27 -15.40 3.79
C ILE A 285 -17.58 -13.93 4.09
N ILE A 286 -17.74 -13.59 5.37
CA ILE A 286 -17.89 -12.20 5.79
C ILE A 286 -16.54 -11.67 6.27
N PHE A 287 -16.00 -10.68 5.57
CA PHE A 287 -14.87 -9.87 6.01
C PHE A 287 -15.38 -8.58 6.63
N SER A 288 -15.20 -8.40 7.93
CA SER A 288 -15.68 -7.23 8.67
C SER A 288 -14.51 -6.36 9.12
N ASP A 289 -14.39 -5.16 8.55
CA ASP A 289 -13.45 -4.14 8.99
C ASP A 289 -14.09 -3.28 10.07
N GLU A 290 -13.69 -3.52 11.31
CA GLU A 290 -14.22 -2.87 12.51
C GLU A 290 -13.18 -1.95 13.16
N ILE A 291 -12.26 -1.38 12.37
CA ILE A 291 -11.18 -0.53 12.91
C ILE A 291 -11.69 0.72 13.65
N TYR A 292 -12.92 1.15 13.38
CA TYR A 292 -13.57 2.31 14.00
C TYR A 292 -14.58 1.95 15.10
N ASP A 293 -14.65 0.71 15.52
CA ASP A 293 -15.65 0.19 16.46
C ASP A 293 -15.74 0.90 17.82
N ARG A 294 -14.68 1.61 18.22
CA ARG A 294 -14.61 2.42 19.43
C ARG A 294 -14.80 3.93 19.19
N LEU A 295 -14.94 4.35 17.95
CA LEU A 295 -15.19 5.74 17.58
C LEU A 295 -16.65 5.94 17.20
N VAL A 296 -17.54 5.42 18.04
CA VAL A 296 -18.99 5.59 17.92
C VAL A 296 -19.42 6.77 18.78
N MET A 297 -20.29 7.61 18.25
CA MET A 297 -20.74 8.86 18.86
C MET A 297 -22.25 8.81 19.17
N ASP A 298 -22.77 9.88 19.76
CA ASP A 298 -24.20 10.10 19.99
C ASP A 298 -24.90 9.06 20.86
N GLY A 299 -24.15 8.26 21.62
CA GLY A 299 -24.70 7.22 22.50
C GLY A 299 -25.08 5.92 21.80
N GLU A 300 -24.74 5.80 20.52
CA GLU A 300 -24.90 4.58 19.75
C GLU A 300 -23.90 3.49 20.14
N GLU A 301 -24.22 2.24 19.86
CA GLU A 301 -23.36 1.09 20.13
C GLU A 301 -23.00 0.34 18.86
N HIS A 302 -21.72 -0.02 18.72
CA HIS A 302 -21.26 -0.85 17.62
C HIS A 302 -21.62 -2.33 17.86
N ILE A 303 -22.20 -2.96 16.85
CA ILE A 303 -22.48 -4.40 16.82
C ILE A 303 -21.50 -5.05 15.83
N SER A 304 -20.73 -6.04 16.30
CA SER A 304 -19.91 -6.85 15.39
C SER A 304 -20.82 -7.78 14.59
N ILE A 305 -20.74 -7.74 13.26
CA ILE A 305 -21.56 -8.61 12.40
C ILE A 305 -21.28 -10.09 12.68
N ALA A 306 -20.07 -10.44 13.10
CA ALA A 306 -19.72 -11.81 13.47
C ALA A 306 -20.53 -12.35 14.66
N SER A 307 -21.02 -11.47 15.54
CA SER A 307 -21.92 -11.88 16.65
C SER A 307 -23.31 -12.32 16.17
N LEU A 308 -23.70 -11.89 14.98
CA LEU A 308 -25.01 -12.20 14.37
C LEU A 308 -24.94 -13.43 13.43
N ALA A 309 -23.74 -13.91 13.11
CA ALA A 309 -23.51 -14.96 12.13
C ALA A 309 -22.70 -16.15 12.68
N PRO A 310 -23.14 -16.82 13.77
CA PRO A 310 -22.37 -17.91 14.40
C PRO A 310 -22.23 -19.16 13.51
N ASP A 311 -23.07 -19.30 12.52
CA ASP A 311 -23.14 -20.40 11.56
C ASP A 311 -22.31 -20.15 10.29
N LEU A 312 -21.90 -18.91 10.04
CA LEU A 312 -21.06 -18.54 8.91
C LEU A 312 -19.58 -18.42 9.32
N PHE A 313 -18.69 -18.45 8.35
CA PHE A 313 -17.29 -18.13 8.61
C PHE A 313 -17.07 -16.61 8.46
N CYS A 314 -16.58 -16.00 9.53
CA CYS A 314 -16.33 -14.56 9.59
C CYS A 314 -14.87 -14.29 9.92
N VAL A 315 -14.30 -13.25 9.30
CA VAL A 315 -12.99 -12.69 9.60
C VAL A 315 -13.17 -11.23 10.00
N THR A 316 -12.95 -10.93 11.27
CA THR A 316 -13.11 -9.59 11.82
C THR A 316 -11.75 -8.90 11.97
N PHE A 317 -11.59 -7.74 11.39
CA PHE A 317 -10.37 -6.93 11.46
C PHE A 317 -10.57 -5.76 12.41
N SER A 318 -9.57 -5.49 13.25
CA SER A 318 -9.52 -4.30 14.08
C SER A 318 -8.08 -3.98 14.47
N GLY A 319 -7.85 -2.95 15.27
CA GLY A 319 -6.51 -2.53 15.66
C GLY A 319 -6.52 -1.28 16.54
N LEU A 320 -5.33 -0.82 16.87
CA LEU A 320 -5.14 0.33 17.77
C LEU A 320 -4.97 1.66 17.02
N SER A 321 -4.88 1.62 15.70
CA SER A 321 -4.59 2.80 14.87
C SER A 321 -5.54 3.97 15.12
N LYS A 322 -6.82 3.67 15.30
CA LYS A 322 -7.89 4.68 15.44
C LYS A 322 -8.31 4.84 16.90
N SER A 323 -8.65 3.74 17.55
CA SER A 323 -9.12 3.73 18.93
C SER A 323 -8.13 4.32 19.96
N HIS A 324 -6.83 4.16 19.70
CA HIS A 324 -5.74 4.61 20.59
C HIS A 324 -4.84 5.67 19.94
N MET A 325 -5.21 6.18 18.75
CA MET A 325 -4.49 7.24 18.01
C MET A 325 -3.03 6.88 17.68
N ILE A 326 -2.73 5.58 17.51
CA ILE A 326 -1.37 5.07 17.28
C ILE A 326 -1.20 4.46 15.88
N ALA A 327 -1.76 5.08 14.88
CA ALA A 327 -1.67 4.61 13.49
C ALA A 327 -0.22 4.37 13.03
N GLY A 328 0.73 5.15 13.56
CA GLY A 328 2.17 5.02 13.26
C GLY A 328 2.83 3.78 13.88
N TYR A 329 2.25 3.18 14.93
CA TYR A 329 2.81 1.99 15.58
C TYR A 329 2.47 0.70 14.85
N ARG A 330 1.57 0.76 13.86
CA ARG A 330 1.27 -0.35 12.95
C ARG A 330 0.76 -1.61 13.67
N ILE A 331 -0.25 -1.48 14.55
CA ILE A 331 -0.81 -2.59 15.30
C ILE A 331 -2.22 -2.89 14.81
N GLY A 332 -2.40 -4.09 14.25
CA GLY A 332 -3.70 -4.61 13.84
C GLY A 332 -3.82 -6.11 14.15
N TRP A 333 -5.03 -6.61 14.09
CA TRP A 333 -5.34 -8.03 14.23
C TRP A 333 -6.52 -8.45 13.37
N MET A 334 -6.60 -9.74 13.10
CA MET A 334 -7.80 -10.40 12.58
C MET A 334 -8.22 -11.54 13.49
N ILE A 335 -9.52 -11.78 13.56
CA ILE A 335 -10.17 -12.80 14.37
C ILE A 335 -10.97 -13.69 13.43
N LEU A 336 -10.66 -14.99 13.42
CA LEU A 336 -11.43 -16.00 12.70
C LEU A 336 -12.52 -16.56 13.61
N SER A 337 -13.77 -16.51 13.17
CA SER A 337 -14.91 -16.88 14.03
C SER A 337 -16.01 -17.61 13.28
N GLY A 338 -17.02 -18.06 14.03
CA GLY A 338 -18.18 -18.77 13.48
C GLY A 338 -17.85 -20.20 13.06
N ASN A 339 -18.32 -20.63 11.89
CA ASN A 339 -18.14 -21.98 11.37
C ASN A 339 -16.81 -22.15 10.64
N LYS A 340 -15.75 -22.39 11.36
CA LYS A 340 -14.40 -22.58 10.82
C LYS A 340 -14.20 -23.91 10.07
N SER A 341 -15.14 -24.85 10.22
CA SER A 341 -14.99 -26.19 9.60
C SER A 341 -15.00 -26.16 8.07
N ILE A 342 -15.64 -25.15 7.48
CA ILE A 342 -15.74 -24.94 6.02
C ILE A 342 -14.55 -24.20 5.41
N ALA A 343 -13.67 -23.66 6.24
CA ALA A 343 -12.56 -22.78 5.82
C ALA A 343 -11.18 -23.29 6.27
N LYS A 344 -11.02 -24.58 6.54
CA LYS A 344 -9.76 -25.15 7.06
C LYS A 344 -8.58 -24.92 6.12
N ASP A 345 -8.78 -25.18 4.84
CA ASP A 345 -7.76 -25.01 3.81
C ASP A 345 -7.33 -23.53 3.67
N TYR A 346 -8.32 -22.63 3.67
CA TYR A 346 -8.05 -21.18 3.72
C TYR A 346 -7.25 -20.78 4.96
N MET A 347 -7.61 -21.33 6.13
CA MET A 347 -6.89 -21.04 7.38
C MET A 347 -5.45 -21.58 7.37
N GLU A 348 -5.18 -22.67 6.68
CA GLU A 348 -3.82 -23.18 6.43
C GLU A 348 -3.03 -22.20 5.54
N GLY A 349 -3.67 -21.62 4.52
CA GLY A 349 -3.08 -20.64 3.62
C GLY A 349 -2.71 -19.32 4.28
N LEU A 350 -3.26 -19.02 5.46
CA LEU A 350 -2.93 -17.80 6.22
C LEU A 350 -1.63 -17.93 7.05
N ASN A 351 -1.09 -19.14 7.25
CA ASN A 351 0.12 -19.43 8.02
C ASN A 351 1.37 -19.43 7.13
#